data_0fe0278e030bce93a47ec4091cd4b3d8
#
_entry.id   0fe0278e030bce93a47ec4091cd4b3d8
#
_cell.length_a   1.000
_cell.length_b   1.000
_cell.length_c   1.000
_cell.angle_alpha   90.00
_cell.angle_beta   90.00
_cell.angle_gamma   90.00
#
_symmetry.space_group_name_H-M   'P 1'
#
loop_
_entity.id
_entity.type
_entity.pdbx_description
1 polymer ?
#
loop_
_entity_poly.entity_id
_entity_poly.type
_entity_poly.pdbx_seq_one_letter_code
_entity_poly.pdbx_strand_id
1 'polypeptide(L)'
;MDFSTLFRTKENLNLDKSTLTILRYIALFGQFIAINIVFFYLDLKFPIKESYVIISFGLLTNLFLQFKIKVNQLKDTYASLFLLYDLFQLSALLYLTGGILNPFSILMIIPTIVSSTFLSMGTTIILGLITSFLLFIICLLYTSDAADD
;
A
#
# COMPACT_ATOMS: atom_id res chain seq x y z
N MET A 1 7.34 -32.99 -6.81
CA MET A 1 7.56 -31.67 -6.23
C MET A 1 6.45 -31.44 -5.21
N ASP A 2 6.78 -31.50 -3.95
CA ASP A 2 5.76 -31.52 -2.90
C ASP A 2 5.33 -30.09 -2.61
N PHE A 3 4.06 -29.77 -2.82
CA PHE A 3 3.49 -28.44 -2.58
C PHE A 3 3.71 -27.98 -1.13
N SER A 4 3.80 -28.91 -0.18
CA SER A 4 4.08 -28.65 1.22
C SER A 4 5.46 -28.04 1.47
N THR A 5 6.45 -28.34 0.62
CA THR A 5 7.81 -27.78 0.74
C THR A 5 7.89 -26.33 0.29
N LEU A 6 7.07 -25.91 -0.68
CA LEU A 6 6.98 -24.51 -1.12
C LEU A 6 6.39 -23.60 -0.02
N PHE A 7 5.45 -24.12 0.75
CA PHE A 7 4.84 -23.38 1.88
C PHE A 7 5.76 -23.35 3.10
N ARG A 8 6.63 -24.32 3.29
CA ARG A 8 7.48 -24.48 4.47
C ARG A 8 8.77 -23.67 4.42
N THR A 9 9.25 -23.32 3.23
CA THR A 9 10.54 -22.62 3.05
C THR A 9 10.48 -21.14 3.47
N LYS A 10 9.27 -20.57 3.61
CA LYS A 10 9.06 -19.16 4.02
C LYS A 10 8.78 -18.95 5.51
N GLU A 11 8.67 -20.01 6.31
CA GLU A 11 8.35 -19.88 7.75
C GLU A 11 9.42 -19.16 8.59
N ASN A 12 10.61 -18.92 8.05
CA ASN A 12 11.72 -18.25 8.74
C ASN A 12 12.03 -16.83 8.23
N LEU A 13 11.26 -16.29 7.30
CA LEU A 13 11.42 -14.92 6.82
C LEU A 13 10.61 -13.97 7.71
N ASN A 14 11.20 -13.56 8.83
CA ASN A 14 10.65 -12.49 9.66
C ASN A 14 11.05 -11.14 9.06
N LEU A 15 10.07 -10.29 8.81
CA LEU A 15 10.32 -8.92 8.38
C LEU A 15 10.85 -8.11 9.56
N ASP A 16 12.08 -7.60 9.44
CA ASP A 16 12.62 -6.68 10.43
C ASP A 16 11.81 -5.39 10.49
N LYS A 17 11.48 -4.95 11.71
CA LYS A 17 10.79 -3.68 11.93
C LYS A 17 11.48 -2.52 11.24
N SER A 18 12.82 -2.49 11.29
CA SER A 18 13.63 -1.44 10.65
C SER A 18 13.43 -1.43 9.13
N THR A 19 13.45 -2.59 8.49
CA THR A 19 13.21 -2.74 7.04
C THR A 19 11.81 -2.25 6.66
N LEU A 20 10.78 -2.69 7.38
CA LEU A 20 9.41 -2.22 7.12
C LEU A 20 9.27 -0.71 7.30
N THR A 21 9.84 -0.15 8.37
CA THR A 21 9.82 1.29 8.65
C THR A 21 10.46 2.09 7.52
N ILE A 22 11.63 1.67 7.03
CA ILE A 22 12.34 2.33 5.93
C ILE A 22 11.56 2.24 4.63
N LEU A 23 11.04 1.06 4.29
CA LEU A 23 10.23 0.86 3.09
C LEU A 23 8.97 1.77 3.10
N ARG A 24 8.33 1.92 4.26
CA ARG A 24 7.18 2.80 4.42
C ARG A 24 7.55 4.29 4.30
N TYR A 25 8.71 4.73 4.81
CA TYR A 25 9.19 6.10 4.57
C TYR A 25 9.44 6.37 3.09
N ILE A 26 10.07 5.43 2.38
CA ILE A 26 10.28 5.53 0.94
C ILE A 26 8.95 5.61 0.19
N ALA A 27 7.99 4.77 0.58
CA ALA A 27 6.64 4.76 -0.02
C ALA A 27 5.91 6.10 0.23
N LEU A 28 5.89 6.62 1.46
CA LEU A 28 5.27 7.89 1.80
C LEU A 28 5.90 9.08 1.04
N PHE A 29 7.22 9.07 0.92
CA PHE A 29 7.94 10.08 0.14
C PHE A 29 7.59 9.99 -1.34
N GLY A 30 7.54 8.77 -1.90
CA GLY A 30 7.09 8.53 -3.27
C GLY A 30 5.65 8.98 -3.52
N GLN A 31 4.73 8.70 -2.59
CA GLN A 31 3.34 9.17 -2.64
C GLN A 31 3.26 10.70 -2.62
N PHE A 32 4.04 11.34 -1.74
CA PHE A 32 4.10 12.80 -1.67
C PHE A 32 4.57 13.41 -2.99
N ILE A 33 5.63 12.87 -3.60
CA ILE A 33 6.11 13.32 -4.91
C ILE A 33 5.05 13.06 -5.98
N ALA A 34 4.44 11.88 -5.99
CA ALA A 34 3.45 11.49 -7.00
C ALA A 34 2.24 12.43 -7.01
N ILE A 35 1.66 12.76 -5.85
CA ILE A 35 0.51 13.67 -5.80
C ILE A 35 0.88 15.10 -6.23
N ASN A 36 2.09 15.56 -5.94
CA ASN A 36 2.55 16.87 -6.41
C ASN A 36 2.74 16.89 -7.93
N ILE A 37 3.31 15.83 -8.52
CA ILE A 37 3.44 15.69 -9.98
C ILE A 37 2.05 15.69 -10.62
N VAL A 38 1.12 14.90 -10.11
CA VAL A 38 -0.24 14.82 -10.66
C VAL A 38 -0.95 16.16 -10.58
N PHE A 39 -0.80 16.90 -9.49
CA PHE A 39 -1.46 18.17 -9.29
C PHE A 39 -0.84 19.31 -10.11
N PHE A 40 0.50 19.44 -10.10
CA PHE A 40 1.19 20.60 -10.71
C PHE A 40 1.63 20.38 -12.16
N TYR A 41 1.92 19.12 -12.55
CA TYR A 41 2.42 18.80 -13.88
C TYR A 41 1.35 18.22 -14.80
N LEU A 42 0.47 17.36 -14.29
CA LEU A 42 -0.61 16.77 -15.07
C LEU A 42 -1.89 17.62 -15.02
N ASP A 43 -1.89 18.69 -14.23
CA ASP A 43 -3.01 19.65 -14.05
C ASP A 43 -4.35 18.97 -13.73
N LEU A 44 -4.28 17.81 -13.05
CA LEU A 44 -5.47 17.11 -12.60
C LEU A 44 -5.98 17.77 -11.30
N LYS A 45 -7.19 18.33 -11.39
CA LYS A 45 -7.84 18.97 -10.24
C LYS A 45 -8.41 17.92 -9.30
N PHE A 46 -7.83 17.81 -8.12
CA PHE A 46 -8.30 16.94 -7.05
C PHE A 46 -8.10 17.61 -5.68
N PRO A 47 -8.73 17.09 -4.62
CA PRO A 47 -8.60 17.64 -3.28
C PRO A 47 -7.21 17.37 -2.68
N ILE A 48 -6.24 18.23 -3.00
CA ILE A 48 -4.82 18.06 -2.58
C ILE A 48 -4.65 18.11 -1.06
N LYS A 49 -5.48 18.92 -0.35
CA LYS A 49 -5.41 19.03 1.11
C LYS A 49 -5.78 17.72 1.79
N GLU A 50 -6.81 17.05 1.31
CA GLU A 50 -7.28 15.75 1.80
C GLU A 50 -6.22 14.68 1.51
N SER A 51 -5.56 14.75 0.36
CA SER A 51 -4.45 13.86 0.01
C SER A 51 -3.27 14.02 0.97
N TYR A 52 -2.92 15.24 1.36
CA TYR A 52 -1.88 15.48 2.36
C TYR A 52 -2.29 14.97 3.75
N VAL A 53 -3.56 15.07 4.13
CA VAL A 53 -4.06 14.50 5.39
C VAL A 53 -3.88 12.98 5.40
N ILE A 54 -4.21 12.29 4.30
CA ILE A 54 -4.04 10.83 4.19
C ILE A 54 -2.55 10.45 4.33
N ILE A 55 -1.64 11.15 3.66
CA ILE A 55 -0.19 10.89 3.79
C ILE A 55 0.29 11.15 5.22
N SER A 56 -0.22 12.21 5.88
CA SER A 56 0.12 12.52 7.27
C SER A 56 -0.30 11.41 8.23
N PHE A 57 -1.46 10.78 8.02
CA PHE A 57 -1.86 9.59 8.77
C PHE A 57 -0.90 8.41 8.53
N GLY A 58 -0.45 8.20 7.30
CA GLY A 58 0.58 7.21 6.99
C GLY A 58 1.88 7.47 7.75
N LEU A 59 2.32 8.73 7.81
CA LEU A 59 3.49 9.12 8.58
C LEU A 59 3.31 8.85 10.08
N LEU A 60 2.15 9.19 10.64
CA LEU A 60 1.84 8.93 12.06
C LEU A 60 1.86 7.45 12.39
N THR A 61 1.28 6.59 11.53
CA THR A 61 1.32 5.12 11.73
C THR A 61 2.73 4.57 11.63
N ASN A 62 3.58 5.16 10.78
CA ASN A 62 4.98 4.75 10.67
C ASN A 62 5.80 5.17 11.90
N LEU A 63 5.56 6.38 12.42
CA LEU A 63 6.15 6.83 13.68
C LEU A 63 5.69 5.95 14.85
N PHE A 64 4.42 5.55 14.88
CA PHE A 64 3.90 4.59 15.86
C PHE A 64 4.65 3.25 15.80
N LEU A 65 4.82 2.69 14.59
CA LEU A 65 5.60 1.48 14.36
C LEU A 65 7.03 1.63 14.90
N GLN A 66 7.68 2.76 14.60
CA GLN A 66 9.06 3.01 14.96
C GLN A 66 9.27 3.14 16.47
N PHE A 67 8.43 3.91 17.16
CA PHE A 67 8.64 4.29 18.56
C PHE A 67 7.88 3.45 19.57
N LYS A 68 6.71 2.94 19.24
CA LYS A 68 5.86 2.19 20.18
C LYS A 68 6.09 0.68 20.14
N ILE A 69 6.42 0.14 18.99
CA ILE A 69 6.68 -1.29 18.86
C ILE A 69 8.15 -1.56 19.19
N LYS A 70 8.38 -2.25 20.31
CA LYS A 70 9.74 -2.51 20.84
C LYS A 70 10.39 -3.78 20.30
N VAL A 71 9.66 -4.60 19.55
CA VAL A 71 10.19 -5.85 18.94
C VAL A 71 10.99 -5.54 17.69
N ASN A 72 12.12 -6.22 17.51
CA ASN A 72 12.97 -6.05 16.34
C ASN A 72 12.44 -6.81 15.12
N GLN A 73 11.83 -7.97 15.33
CA GLN A 73 11.23 -8.80 14.29
C GLN A 73 9.72 -8.81 14.44
N LEU A 74 9.02 -8.44 13.37
CA LEU A 74 7.56 -8.44 13.33
C LEU A 74 7.05 -9.82 12.95
N LYS A 75 6.07 -10.30 13.72
CA LYS A 75 5.29 -11.48 13.32
C LYS A 75 4.55 -11.16 12.02
N ASP A 76 4.34 -12.18 11.20
CA ASP A 76 3.62 -12.11 9.92
C ASP A 76 2.30 -11.32 10.03
N THR A 77 1.54 -11.57 11.09
CA THR A 77 0.26 -10.90 11.36
C THR A 77 0.40 -9.38 11.54
N TYR A 78 1.40 -8.93 12.31
CA TYR A 78 1.59 -7.49 12.53
C TYR A 78 2.11 -6.79 11.26
N ALA A 79 3.07 -7.40 10.57
CA ALA A 79 3.59 -6.88 9.32
C ALA A 79 2.49 -6.79 8.25
N SER A 80 1.64 -7.82 8.15
CA SER A 80 0.51 -7.84 7.22
C SER A 80 -0.52 -6.75 7.49
N LEU A 81 -0.79 -6.45 8.78
CA LEU A 81 -1.71 -5.36 9.15
C LEU A 81 -1.18 -3.98 8.72
N PHE A 82 0.12 -3.73 8.85
CA PHE A 82 0.72 -2.49 8.36
C PHE A 82 0.67 -2.40 6.83
N LEU A 83 0.96 -3.49 6.12
CA LEU A 83 0.87 -3.52 4.66
C LEU A 83 -0.59 -3.38 4.17
N LEU A 84 -1.54 -3.98 4.90
CA LEU A 84 -2.96 -3.81 4.62
C LEU A 84 -3.40 -2.35 4.81
N TYR A 85 -2.96 -1.70 5.88
CA TYR A 85 -3.18 -0.27 6.08
C TYR A 85 -2.61 0.56 4.93
N ASP A 86 -1.37 0.29 4.51
CA ASP A 86 -0.73 0.99 3.40
C ASP A 86 -1.51 0.81 2.09
N LEU A 87 -2.08 -0.37 1.88
CA LEU A 87 -2.91 -0.68 0.71
C LEU A 87 -4.20 0.15 0.70
N PHE A 88 -4.89 0.25 1.85
CA PHE A 88 -6.07 1.11 1.98
C PHE A 88 -5.73 2.59 1.83
N GLN A 89 -4.61 3.04 2.40
CA GLN A 89 -4.12 4.40 2.25
C GLN A 89 -3.85 4.74 0.78
N LEU A 90 -3.15 3.87 0.06
CA LEU A 90 -2.88 4.03 -1.37
C LEU A 90 -4.18 4.06 -2.19
N SER A 91 -5.14 3.18 -1.88
CA SER A 91 -6.42 3.15 -2.59
C SER A 91 -7.22 4.43 -2.38
N ALA A 92 -7.21 4.98 -1.16
CA ALA A 92 -7.84 6.26 -0.85
C ALA A 92 -7.18 7.43 -1.60
N LEU A 93 -5.84 7.48 -1.63
CA LEU A 93 -5.11 8.47 -2.43
C LEU A 93 -5.43 8.35 -3.91
N LEU A 94 -5.45 7.14 -4.44
CA LEU A 94 -5.75 6.87 -5.83
C LEU A 94 -7.17 7.31 -6.19
N TYR A 95 -8.15 7.00 -5.33
CA TYR A 95 -9.54 7.46 -5.50
C TYR A 95 -9.63 8.99 -5.59
N LEU A 96 -8.92 9.73 -4.73
CA LEU A 96 -8.91 11.19 -4.74
C LEU A 96 -8.17 11.80 -5.92
N THR A 97 -7.17 11.12 -6.47
CA THR A 97 -6.21 11.70 -7.43
C THR A 97 -6.39 11.27 -8.87
N GLY A 98 -7.57 10.79 -9.24
CA GLY A 98 -7.90 10.45 -10.62
C GLY A 98 -8.12 8.96 -10.88
N GLY A 99 -8.19 8.15 -9.83
CA GLY A 99 -8.53 6.73 -9.89
C GLY A 99 -7.57 5.92 -10.76
N ILE A 100 -8.15 5.06 -11.59
CA ILE A 100 -7.37 4.19 -12.49
C ILE A 100 -6.62 4.96 -13.58
N LEU A 101 -7.06 6.17 -13.92
CA LEU A 101 -6.39 7.03 -14.89
C LEU A 101 -5.11 7.66 -14.35
N ASN A 102 -4.91 7.63 -13.03
CA ASN A 102 -3.68 8.10 -12.42
C ASN A 102 -2.53 7.13 -12.77
N PRO A 103 -1.44 7.60 -13.41
CA PRO A 103 -0.32 6.74 -13.80
C PRO A 103 0.37 6.06 -12.60
N PHE A 104 0.18 6.59 -11.39
CA PHE A 104 0.71 6.01 -10.16
C PHE A 104 -0.16 4.89 -9.55
N SER A 105 -1.25 4.50 -10.22
CA SER A 105 -2.07 3.34 -9.82
C SER A 105 -1.26 2.04 -9.68
N ILE A 106 -0.17 1.90 -10.44
CA ILE A 106 0.76 0.78 -10.36
C ILE A 106 1.41 0.64 -8.98
N LEU A 107 1.51 1.72 -8.19
CA LEU A 107 2.08 1.67 -6.84
C LEU A 107 1.28 0.79 -5.88
N MET A 108 0.02 0.51 -6.18
CA MET A 108 -0.81 -0.39 -5.37
C MET A 108 -0.29 -1.82 -5.31
N ILE A 109 0.56 -2.24 -6.25
CA ILE A 109 1.16 -3.57 -6.20
C ILE A 109 2.30 -3.69 -5.18
N ILE A 110 2.89 -2.56 -4.73
CA ILE A 110 4.08 -2.54 -3.87
C ILE A 110 3.87 -3.28 -2.55
N PRO A 111 2.77 -3.07 -1.77
CA PRO A 111 2.55 -3.82 -0.54
C PRO A 111 2.50 -5.34 -0.76
N THR A 112 1.93 -5.78 -1.88
CA THR A 112 1.88 -7.20 -2.25
C THR A 112 3.26 -7.74 -2.61
N ILE A 113 4.10 -6.98 -3.31
CA ILE A 113 5.49 -7.36 -3.62
C ILE A 113 6.30 -7.47 -2.33
N VAL A 114 6.20 -6.50 -1.42
CA VAL A 114 6.87 -6.55 -0.11
C VAL A 114 6.43 -7.79 0.66
N SER A 115 5.14 -8.08 0.69
CA SER A 115 4.62 -9.30 1.33
C SER A 115 5.18 -10.57 0.69
N SER A 116 5.26 -10.63 -0.64
CA SER A 116 5.80 -11.81 -1.34
C SER A 116 7.26 -12.08 -1.03
N THR A 117 8.01 -11.04 -0.67
CA THR A 117 9.43 -11.14 -0.35
C THR A 117 9.67 -11.57 1.10
N PHE A 118 8.88 -11.04 2.04
CA PHE A 118 9.18 -11.13 3.47
C PHE A 118 8.16 -11.91 4.31
N LEU A 119 6.94 -12.10 3.82
CA LEU A 119 5.85 -12.71 4.58
C LEU A 119 5.45 -14.08 4.02
N SER A 120 4.52 -14.74 4.71
CA SER A 120 4.01 -16.03 4.30
C SER A 120 3.26 -15.96 2.96
N MET A 121 3.22 -17.09 2.25
CA MET A 121 2.49 -17.22 0.98
C MET A 121 0.99 -16.92 1.16
N GLY A 122 0.40 -17.38 2.26
CA GLY A 122 -1.00 -17.12 2.58
C GLY A 122 -1.29 -15.63 2.71
N THR A 123 -0.47 -14.91 3.46
CA THR A 123 -0.56 -13.44 3.61
C THR A 123 -0.43 -12.74 2.26
N THR A 124 0.54 -13.16 1.44
CA THR A 124 0.75 -12.58 0.11
C THR A 124 -0.46 -12.78 -0.81
N ILE A 125 -1.05 -13.98 -0.82
CA ILE A 125 -2.26 -14.26 -1.60
C ILE A 125 -3.42 -13.37 -1.13
N ILE A 126 -3.64 -13.25 0.18
CA ILE A 126 -4.71 -12.41 0.74
C ILE A 126 -4.50 -10.94 0.35
N LEU A 127 -3.29 -10.39 0.52
CA LEU A 127 -2.99 -9.01 0.12
C LEU A 127 -3.15 -8.80 -1.39
N GLY A 128 -2.74 -9.76 -2.21
CA GLY A 128 -2.93 -9.71 -3.66
C GLY A 128 -4.41 -9.70 -4.07
N LEU A 129 -5.23 -10.53 -3.43
CA LEU A 129 -6.67 -10.55 -3.66
C LEU A 129 -7.33 -9.22 -3.25
N ILE A 130 -6.94 -8.66 -2.09
CA ILE A 130 -7.44 -7.36 -1.62
C ILE A 130 -7.01 -6.25 -2.58
N THR A 131 -5.75 -6.26 -3.04
CA THR A 131 -5.25 -5.30 -4.05
C THR A 131 -6.09 -5.33 -5.32
N SER A 132 -6.34 -6.52 -5.85
CA SER A 132 -7.14 -6.71 -7.06
C SER A 132 -8.59 -6.24 -6.86
N PHE A 133 -9.16 -6.53 -5.70
CA PHE A 133 -10.52 -6.11 -5.34
C PHE A 133 -10.64 -4.59 -5.21
N LEU A 134 -9.69 -3.93 -4.55
CA LEU A 134 -9.66 -2.47 -4.41
C LEU A 134 -9.49 -1.77 -5.76
N LEU A 135 -8.60 -2.27 -6.61
CA LEU A 135 -8.44 -1.76 -7.98
C LEU A 135 -9.71 -1.91 -8.80
N PHE A 136 -10.40 -3.05 -8.67
CA PHE A 136 -11.68 -3.29 -9.32
C PHE A 136 -12.75 -2.30 -8.85
N ILE A 137 -12.87 -2.05 -7.54
CA ILE A 137 -13.81 -1.05 -6.99
C ILE A 137 -13.48 0.35 -7.54
N ILE A 138 -12.21 0.77 -7.51
CA ILE A 138 -11.80 2.07 -8.02
C ILE A 138 -12.15 2.19 -9.51
N CYS A 139 -11.92 1.13 -10.29
CA CYS A 139 -12.28 1.09 -11.70
C CYS A 139 -13.79 1.27 -11.91
N LEU A 140 -14.63 0.57 -11.11
CA LEU A 140 -16.09 0.70 -11.21
C LEU A 140 -16.57 2.10 -10.84
N LEU A 141 -16.05 2.69 -9.76
CA LEU A 141 -16.42 4.04 -9.34
C LEU A 141 -16.10 5.07 -10.43
N TYR A 142 -14.93 4.97 -11.06
CA TYR A 142 -14.54 5.88 -12.13
C TYR A 142 -15.31 5.68 -13.44
N THR A 143 -15.72 4.46 -13.75
CA THR A 143 -16.56 4.20 -14.93
C THR A 143 -18.01 4.63 -14.72
N SER A 144 -18.52 4.56 -13.49
CA SER A 144 -19.87 5.05 -13.16
C SER A 144 -19.96 6.58 -13.24
N ASP A 145 -18.98 7.31 -12.68
CA ASP A 145 -18.93 8.77 -12.74
C ASP A 145 -18.82 9.29 -14.17
N ALA A 146 -18.12 8.58 -15.05
CA ALA A 146 -18.01 8.93 -16.47
C ALA A 146 -19.30 8.66 -17.28
N ALA A 147 -20.20 7.83 -16.77
CA ALA A 147 -21.49 7.54 -17.41
C ALA A 147 -22.60 8.54 -17.02
N ASP A 148 -22.41 9.27 -15.91
CA ASP A 148 -23.36 10.26 -15.40
C ASP A 148 -23.06 11.71 -15.89
N ASP A 149 -21.93 11.92 -16.58
CA ASP A 149 -21.54 13.14 -17.26
C ASP A 149 -21.93 13.10 -18.76
#